data_af81e65cee2678c37885f8a40e005e0c
#
_entry.id   af81e65cee2678c37885f8a40e005e0c
#
_cell.length_a   1.000
_cell.length_b   1.000
_cell.length_c   1.000
_cell.angle_alpha   90.00
_cell.angle_beta   90.00
_cell.angle_gamma   90.00
#
_symmetry.space_group_name_H-M   'P 1'
#
loop_
_entity.id
_entity.type
_entity.pdbx_description
1 polymer ?
#
loop_
_entity_poly.entity_id
_entity_poly.type
_entity_poly.pdbx_seq_one_letter_code
_entity_poly.pdbx_strand_id
1 'polypeptide(L)'
;GLVVAEGYDYEIVEKMNHPHDDYSILVTLKANGTVEKTVVGSVMESLALDSEDDAQFSRLKEIFSAASLQMATFTITEKGYNLYGSDGNFMPAVAADMAAGPQKPASYIGKVASLLYARFLAGEKPIAMVSMDNCSHNGDKLAAAITAFAEGWVKNGLADETFETYVKTS
;
A
#
# COMPACT_ATOMS: atom_id res chain seq x y z
N GLY A 1 1.56 14.84 8.71
CA GLY A 1 2.86 14.38 8.23
C GLY A 1 2.73 13.28 7.19
N LEU A 2 3.83 12.88 6.61
CA LEU A 2 3.93 11.78 5.68
C LEU A 2 4.26 10.49 6.45
N VAL A 3 3.56 9.40 6.15
CA VAL A 3 3.95 8.05 6.58
C VAL A 3 4.44 7.29 5.36
N VAL A 4 5.57 6.61 5.50
CA VAL A 4 6.14 5.74 4.46
C VAL A 4 5.90 4.29 4.85
N ALA A 5 5.40 3.49 3.91
CA ALA A 5 5.23 2.05 4.09
C ALA A 5 6.06 1.30 3.04
N GLU A 6 7.08 0.55 3.48
CA GLU A 6 7.92 -0.25 2.61
C GLU A 6 7.29 -1.63 2.37
N GLY A 7 7.10 -1.98 1.11
CA GLY A 7 6.37 -3.19 0.73
C GLY A 7 7.21 -4.40 0.35
N TYR A 8 8.52 -4.22 0.16
CA TYR A 8 9.41 -5.28 -0.35
C TYR A 8 10.71 -5.41 0.43
N ASP A 9 11.42 -4.31 0.65
CA ASP A 9 12.70 -4.29 1.35
C ASP A 9 12.53 -3.72 2.76
N TYR A 10 11.98 -4.52 3.66
CA TYR A 10 11.66 -4.11 5.02
C TYR A 10 12.89 -3.67 5.83
N GLU A 11 14.10 -4.15 5.44
CA GLU A 11 15.33 -3.76 6.11
C GLU A 11 15.64 -2.25 6.00
N ILE A 12 15.11 -1.58 4.97
CA ILE A 12 15.24 -0.12 4.82
C ILE A 12 14.62 0.61 6.02
N VAL A 13 13.47 0.16 6.49
CA VAL A 13 12.80 0.76 7.65
C VAL A 13 13.67 0.66 8.89
N GLU A 14 14.16 -0.53 9.20
CA GLU A 14 14.91 -0.79 10.43
C GLU A 14 16.36 -0.30 10.38
N LYS A 15 17.03 -0.41 9.22
CA LYS A 15 18.47 -0.11 9.09
C LYS A 15 18.75 1.32 8.66
N MET A 16 17.84 1.97 7.95
CA MET A 16 18.06 3.31 7.39
C MET A 16 17.14 4.36 7.96
N ASN A 17 15.87 4.07 8.19
CA ASN A 17 14.92 5.08 8.63
C ASN A 17 14.92 5.23 10.17
N HIS A 18 14.60 4.18 10.90
CA HIS A 18 14.48 4.23 12.37
C HIS A 18 15.76 4.69 13.09
N PRO A 19 17.00 4.26 12.70
CA PRO A 19 18.22 4.73 13.35
C PRO A 19 18.50 6.24 13.20
N HIS A 20 17.78 6.90 12.29
CA HIS A 20 17.93 8.33 11.98
C HIS A 20 16.64 9.12 12.25
N ASP A 21 15.73 8.61 13.09
CA ASP A 21 14.44 9.23 13.41
C ASP A 21 13.66 9.67 12.16
N ASP A 22 13.69 8.83 11.11
CA ASP A 22 13.08 9.08 9.79
C ASP A 22 13.62 10.34 9.06
N TYR A 23 14.69 10.95 9.54
CA TYR A 23 15.36 12.03 8.80
C TYR A 23 16.19 11.47 7.65
N SER A 24 16.18 12.19 6.53
CA SER A 24 17.04 11.91 5.38
C SER A 24 17.77 13.16 4.90
N ILE A 25 18.84 12.97 4.11
CA ILE A 25 19.60 14.08 3.53
C ILE A 25 19.40 14.06 2.01
N LEU A 26 18.75 15.11 1.50
CA LEU A 26 18.73 15.38 0.07
C LEU A 26 20.04 16.03 -0.34
N VAL A 27 20.81 15.37 -1.21
CA VAL A 27 22.04 15.89 -1.79
C VAL A 27 21.78 16.34 -3.22
N THR A 28 21.91 17.64 -3.49
CA THR A 28 21.74 18.22 -4.82
C THR A 28 23.10 18.54 -5.41
N LEU A 29 23.47 17.88 -6.51
CA LEU A 29 24.67 18.15 -7.29
C LEU A 29 24.32 19.15 -8.40
N LYS A 30 24.87 20.37 -8.34
CA LYS A 30 24.60 21.40 -9.35
C LYS A 30 25.60 21.33 -10.51
N ALA A 31 25.20 21.79 -11.68
CA ALA A 31 26.04 21.82 -12.88
C ALA A 31 27.31 22.66 -12.72
N ASN A 32 27.33 23.64 -11.80
CA ASN A 32 28.49 24.46 -11.47
C ASN A 32 29.48 23.80 -10.48
N GLY A 33 29.25 22.52 -10.13
CA GLY A 33 30.11 21.77 -9.20
C GLY A 33 29.79 21.99 -7.72
N THR A 34 28.80 22.82 -7.37
CA THR A 34 28.41 23.00 -5.97
C THR A 34 27.52 21.84 -5.51
N VAL A 35 27.66 21.48 -4.23
CA VAL A 35 26.89 20.43 -3.56
C VAL A 35 26.05 21.10 -2.47
N GLU A 36 24.76 20.99 -2.57
CA GLU A 36 23.84 21.41 -1.50
C GLU A 36 23.32 20.18 -0.74
N LYS A 37 23.19 20.32 0.57
CA LYS A 37 22.62 19.29 1.44
C LYS A 37 21.47 19.88 2.24
N THR A 38 20.32 19.23 2.15
CA THR A 38 19.11 19.64 2.88
C THR A 38 18.62 18.47 3.72
N VAL A 39 18.40 18.70 5.02
CA VAL A 39 17.76 17.71 5.88
C VAL A 39 16.27 17.68 5.56
N VAL A 40 15.74 16.50 5.24
CA VAL A 40 14.32 16.25 5.01
C VAL A 40 13.74 15.59 6.26
N GLY A 41 12.77 16.25 6.91
CA GLY A 41 12.10 15.78 8.12
C GLY A 41 10.58 15.76 7.93
N SER A 42 10.08 15.52 6.71
CA SER A 42 8.64 15.44 6.42
C SER A 42 8.04 14.06 6.70
N VAL A 43 8.87 13.02 6.80
CA VAL A 43 8.45 11.67 7.19
C VAL A 43 8.29 11.65 8.70
N MET A 44 7.12 11.28 9.16
CA MET A 44 6.77 11.22 10.59
C MET A 44 6.88 9.81 11.14
N GLU A 45 6.77 8.82 10.27
CA GLU A 45 6.75 7.41 10.63
C GLU A 45 7.08 6.56 9.40
N SER A 46 7.95 5.58 9.54
CA SER A 46 8.24 4.56 8.53
C SER A 46 7.85 3.19 9.05
N LEU A 47 7.13 2.42 8.24
CA LEU A 47 6.57 1.12 8.61
C LEU A 47 6.87 0.08 7.53
N ALA A 48 7.05 -1.17 7.92
CA ALA A 48 7.01 -2.29 7.00
C ALA A 48 5.55 -2.66 6.67
N LEU A 49 5.21 -2.76 5.39
CA LEU A 49 3.93 -3.31 4.94
C LEU A 49 4.03 -4.84 4.97
N ASP A 50 4.19 -5.39 6.15
CA ASP A 50 4.28 -6.82 6.41
C ASP A 50 3.12 -7.30 7.27
N SER A 51 2.29 -8.18 6.72
CA SER A 51 1.12 -8.73 7.41
C SER A 51 1.49 -9.74 8.50
N GLU A 52 2.73 -10.25 8.49
CA GLU A 52 3.25 -11.14 9.53
C GLU A 52 3.78 -10.36 10.74
N ASP A 53 4.11 -9.08 10.58
CA ASP A 53 4.40 -8.18 11.70
C ASP A 53 3.10 -7.55 12.22
N ASP A 54 2.50 -8.17 13.21
CA ASP A 54 1.22 -7.76 13.78
C ASP A 54 1.25 -6.30 14.30
N ALA A 55 2.37 -5.82 14.82
CA ALA A 55 2.48 -4.47 15.36
C ALA A 55 2.46 -3.42 14.25
N GLN A 56 3.33 -3.56 13.25
CA GLN A 56 3.41 -2.61 12.15
C GLN A 56 2.17 -2.66 11.25
N PHE A 57 1.64 -3.86 10.97
CA PHE A 57 0.44 -3.99 10.15
C PHE A 57 -0.81 -3.45 10.85
N SER A 58 -0.95 -3.63 12.16
CA SER A 58 -2.02 -3.01 12.94
C SER A 58 -1.90 -1.49 12.94
N ARG A 59 -0.67 -0.97 13.04
CA ARG A 59 -0.43 0.48 12.95
C ARG A 59 -0.83 1.04 11.58
N LEU A 60 -0.53 0.36 10.48
CA LEU A 60 -0.98 0.74 9.15
C LEU A 60 -2.51 0.72 9.04
N LYS A 61 -3.19 -0.28 9.62
CA LYS A 61 -4.66 -0.32 9.70
C LYS A 61 -5.24 0.86 10.46
N GLU A 62 -4.63 1.26 11.58
CA GLU A 62 -5.03 2.47 12.33
C GLU A 62 -4.91 3.73 11.47
N ILE A 63 -3.78 3.89 10.76
CA ILE A 63 -3.53 5.03 9.88
C ILE A 63 -4.58 5.08 8.75
N PHE A 64 -4.86 3.93 8.11
CA PHE A 64 -5.89 3.87 7.06
C PHE A 64 -7.30 4.13 7.62
N SER A 65 -7.59 3.76 8.84
CA SER A 65 -8.87 4.02 9.50
C SER A 65 -9.05 5.49 9.91
N ALA A 66 -7.98 6.28 9.95
CA ALA A 66 -8.05 7.67 10.35
C ALA A 66 -8.79 8.55 9.32
N ALA A 67 -9.70 9.40 9.78
CA ALA A 67 -10.44 10.33 8.92
C ALA A 67 -9.53 11.38 8.25
N SER A 68 -8.38 11.67 8.86
CA SER A 68 -7.41 12.63 8.35
C SER A 68 -6.57 12.10 7.18
N LEU A 69 -6.53 10.79 6.94
CA LEU A 69 -5.86 10.23 5.78
C LEU A 69 -6.72 10.50 4.54
N GLN A 70 -6.20 11.29 3.61
CA GLN A 70 -6.91 11.69 2.40
C GLN A 70 -6.36 11.02 1.13
N MET A 71 -5.10 10.57 1.18
CA MET A 71 -4.42 10.03 0.00
C MET A 71 -3.40 8.96 0.41
N ALA A 72 -3.31 7.92 -0.39
CA ALA A 72 -2.21 6.95 -0.39
C ALA A 72 -1.59 6.89 -1.79
N THR A 73 -0.26 6.99 -1.87
CA THR A 73 0.48 6.96 -3.13
C THR A 73 1.29 5.67 -3.25
N PHE A 74 1.46 5.17 -4.48
CA PHE A 74 2.10 3.89 -4.75
C PHE A 74 3.18 4.03 -5.83
N THR A 75 4.37 3.48 -5.55
CA THR A 75 5.47 3.30 -6.49
C THR A 75 5.93 1.85 -6.39
N ILE A 76 5.27 0.95 -7.14
CA ILE A 76 5.43 -0.50 -7.01
C ILE A 76 5.84 -1.18 -8.32
N THR A 77 6.18 -0.36 -9.32
CA THR A 77 6.46 -0.78 -10.70
C THR A 77 5.25 -1.44 -11.40
N GLU A 78 5.28 -1.52 -12.72
CA GLU A 78 4.19 -2.12 -13.49
C GLU A 78 3.87 -3.56 -13.08
N LYS A 79 4.89 -4.32 -12.65
CA LYS A 79 4.72 -5.71 -12.21
C LYS A 79 3.96 -5.83 -10.88
N GLY A 80 4.03 -4.80 -10.03
CA GLY A 80 3.38 -4.81 -8.73
C GLY A 80 1.85 -4.83 -8.79
N TYR A 81 1.26 -4.37 -9.91
CA TYR A 81 -0.21 -4.41 -10.11
C TYR A 81 -0.71 -5.74 -10.65
N ASN A 82 0.19 -6.61 -11.14
CA ASN A 82 -0.21 -7.85 -11.78
C ASN A 82 -0.62 -8.91 -10.75
N LEU A 83 -1.80 -9.47 -10.93
CA LEU A 83 -2.35 -10.54 -10.09
C LEU A 83 -2.20 -11.94 -10.72
N TYR A 84 -1.83 -12.02 -12.00
CA TYR A 84 -1.90 -13.24 -12.80
C TYR A 84 -0.53 -13.77 -13.20
N GLY A 85 -0.40 -15.08 -13.22
CA GLY A 85 0.75 -15.78 -13.80
C GLY A 85 0.69 -15.80 -15.32
N SER A 86 1.74 -16.33 -15.95
CA SER A 86 1.81 -16.52 -17.42
C SER A 86 0.79 -17.50 -17.97
N ASP A 87 0.19 -18.32 -17.12
CA ASP A 87 -0.88 -19.29 -17.45
C ASP A 87 -2.28 -18.67 -17.40
N GLY A 88 -2.40 -17.37 -17.07
CA GLY A 88 -3.67 -16.65 -16.92
C GLY A 88 -4.42 -16.89 -15.61
N ASN A 89 -3.88 -17.73 -14.72
CA ASN A 89 -4.45 -17.95 -13.39
C ASN A 89 -3.88 -16.94 -12.38
N PHE A 90 -4.55 -16.73 -11.26
CA PHE A 90 -3.99 -15.95 -10.16
C PHE A 90 -2.65 -16.53 -9.71
N MET A 91 -1.68 -15.67 -9.43
CA MET A 91 -0.45 -16.08 -8.77
C MET A 91 -0.73 -16.80 -7.45
N PRO A 92 0.08 -17.80 -7.03
CA PRO A 92 -0.22 -18.62 -5.85
C PRO A 92 -0.52 -17.81 -4.57
N ALA A 93 0.25 -16.76 -4.30
CA ALA A 93 0.01 -15.89 -3.14
C ALA A 93 -1.32 -15.14 -3.25
N VAL A 94 -1.66 -14.64 -4.44
CA VAL A 94 -2.93 -13.94 -4.69
C VAL A 94 -4.11 -14.90 -4.50
N ALA A 95 -4.03 -16.12 -5.07
CA ALA A 95 -5.07 -17.13 -4.91
C ALA A 95 -5.27 -17.53 -3.44
N ALA A 96 -4.17 -17.68 -2.69
CA ALA A 96 -4.21 -17.97 -1.26
C ALA A 96 -4.88 -16.82 -0.47
N ASP A 97 -4.52 -15.58 -0.74
CA ASP A 97 -5.12 -14.41 -0.09
C ASP A 97 -6.61 -14.24 -0.42
N MET A 98 -7.00 -14.53 -1.67
CA MET A 98 -8.41 -14.54 -2.09
C MET A 98 -9.23 -15.57 -1.30
N ALA A 99 -8.64 -16.70 -0.96
CA ALA A 99 -9.28 -17.76 -0.18
C ALA A 99 -9.26 -17.51 1.33
N ALA A 100 -8.22 -16.83 1.85
CA ALA A 100 -8.02 -16.58 3.28
C ALA A 100 -8.74 -15.33 3.79
N GLY A 101 -8.99 -14.34 2.93
CA GLY A 101 -9.65 -13.09 3.31
C GLY A 101 -8.69 -11.97 3.78
N PRO A 102 -9.25 -10.87 4.31
CA PRO A 102 -8.50 -9.62 4.52
C PRO A 102 -7.60 -9.60 5.77
N GLN A 103 -7.47 -10.68 6.53
CA GLN A 103 -6.80 -10.61 7.84
C GLN A 103 -5.27 -10.51 7.72
N LYS A 104 -4.64 -11.45 7.01
CA LYS A 104 -3.18 -11.55 6.86
C LYS A 104 -2.78 -11.91 5.41
N PRO A 105 -3.06 -11.05 4.42
CA PRO A 105 -2.68 -11.33 3.04
C PRO A 105 -1.15 -11.22 2.87
N ALA A 106 -0.59 -12.12 2.07
CA ALA A 106 0.85 -12.16 1.77
C ALA A 106 1.22 -11.30 0.56
N SER A 107 0.33 -11.22 -0.45
CA SER A 107 0.58 -10.45 -1.65
C SER A 107 0.47 -8.94 -1.40
N TYR A 108 1.25 -8.15 -2.16
CA TYR A 108 1.27 -6.70 -1.98
C TYR A 108 -0.12 -6.06 -2.11
N ILE A 109 -0.82 -6.34 -3.21
CA ILE A 109 -2.17 -5.80 -3.43
C ILE A 109 -3.17 -6.33 -2.39
N GLY A 110 -3.03 -7.57 -1.95
CA GLY A 110 -3.84 -8.12 -0.86
C GLY A 110 -3.66 -7.34 0.43
N LYS A 111 -2.42 -6.98 0.79
CA LYS A 111 -2.13 -6.11 1.95
C LYS A 111 -2.78 -4.73 1.80
N VAL A 112 -2.66 -4.11 0.64
CA VAL A 112 -3.31 -2.80 0.36
C VAL A 112 -4.83 -2.91 0.44
N ALA A 113 -5.43 -3.95 -0.15
CA ALA A 113 -6.87 -4.19 -0.06
C ALA A 113 -7.33 -4.43 1.39
N SER A 114 -6.51 -5.11 2.21
CA SER A 114 -6.76 -5.28 3.66
C SER A 114 -6.78 -3.95 4.42
N LEU A 115 -5.86 -3.02 4.10
CA LEU A 115 -5.86 -1.68 4.68
C LEU A 115 -7.10 -0.89 4.28
N LEU A 116 -7.54 -0.99 3.02
CA LEU A 116 -8.80 -0.39 2.58
C LEU A 116 -10.02 -1.01 3.26
N TYR A 117 -10.00 -2.33 3.50
CA TYR A 117 -11.06 -2.99 4.23
C TYR A 117 -11.14 -2.50 5.69
N ALA A 118 -10.00 -2.29 6.34
CA ALA A 118 -9.97 -1.67 7.67
C ALA A 118 -10.57 -0.24 7.66
N ARG A 119 -10.28 0.55 6.62
CA ARG A 119 -10.89 1.88 6.43
C ARG A 119 -12.38 1.81 6.19
N PHE A 120 -12.84 0.88 5.37
CA PHE A 120 -14.26 0.62 5.14
C PHE A 120 -14.97 0.33 6.46
N LEU A 121 -14.47 -0.60 7.26
CA LEU A 121 -15.03 -0.93 8.58
C LEU A 121 -15.02 0.25 9.57
N ALA A 122 -14.10 1.21 9.40
CA ALA A 122 -14.02 2.42 10.21
C ALA A 122 -14.98 3.54 9.78
N GLY A 123 -15.90 3.26 8.84
CA GLY A 123 -16.99 4.17 8.43
C GLY A 123 -16.88 4.68 7.00
N GLU A 124 -16.37 3.87 6.08
CA GLU A 124 -16.43 4.11 4.62
C GLU A 124 -15.90 5.49 4.17
N LYS A 125 -14.86 5.98 4.84
CA LYS A 125 -14.31 7.31 4.54
C LYS A 125 -13.61 7.30 3.18
N PRO A 126 -13.86 8.29 2.30
CA PRO A 126 -13.20 8.33 0.99
C PRO A 126 -11.69 8.51 1.11
N ILE A 127 -10.96 8.00 0.12
CA ILE A 127 -9.49 8.13 0.02
C ILE A 127 -9.07 8.14 -1.45
N ALA A 128 -8.12 9.00 -1.79
CA ALA A 128 -7.50 8.97 -3.11
C ALA A 128 -6.37 7.91 -3.12
N MET A 129 -6.51 6.88 -3.95
CA MET A 129 -5.48 5.86 -4.19
C MET A 129 -4.74 6.23 -5.48
N VAL A 130 -3.48 6.65 -5.39
CA VAL A 130 -2.77 7.28 -6.49
C VAL A 130 -1.53 6.47 -6.89
N SER A 131 -1.56 5.87 -8.09
CA SER A 131 -0.35 5.30 -8.67
C SER A 131 0.57 6.40 -9.19
N MET A 132 1.84 6.36 -8.76
CA MET A 132 2.89 7.28 -9.19
C MET A 132 3.87 6.62 -10.16
N ASP A 133 3.61 5.38 -10.58
CA ASP A 133 4.46 4.65 -11.51
C ASP A 133 4.34 5.17 -12.93
N ASN A 134 5.46 5.21 -13.66
CA ASN A 134 5.51 5.63 -15.05
C ASN A 134 5.13 4.47 -16.00
N CYS A 135 3.86 4.09 -15.99
CA CYS A 135 3.30 3.14 -16.95
C CYS A 135 1.91 3.58 -17.41
N SER A 136 1.53 3.16 -18.62
CA SER A 136 0.21 3.52 -19.19
C SER A 136 -0.92 2.95 -18.33
N HIS A 137 -1.94 3.76 -18.12
CA HIS A 137 -3.14 3.39 -17.36
C HIS A 137 -2.82 2.86 -15.95
N ASN A 138 -1.84 3.48 -15.30
CA ASN A 138 -1.39 3.06 -13.96
C ASN A 138 -2.52 3.09 -12.92
N GLY A 139 -3.35 4.15 -12.92
CA GLY A 139 -4.52 4.25 -12.05
C GLY A 139 -5.54 3.15 -12.29
N ASP A 140 -5.84 2.85 -13.57
CA ASP A 140 -6.77 1.77 -13.94
C ASP A 140 -6.24 0.40 -13.48
N LYS A 141 -4.92 0.16 -13.60
CA LYS A 141 -4.28 -1.07 -13.13
C LYS A 141 -4.40 -1.23 -11.62
N LEU A 142 -4.14 -0.17 -10.86
CA LEU A 142 -4.29 -0.17 -9.40
C LEU A 142 -5.75 -0.42 -9.02
N ALA A 143 -6.69 0.30 -9.61
CA ALA A 143 -8.12 0.15 -9.34
C ALA A 143 -8.60 -1.27 -9.67
N ALA A 144 -8.24 -1.82 -10.84
CA ALA A 144 -8.61 -3.17 -11.22
C ALA A 144 -8.05 -4.23 -10.25
N ALA A 145 -6.79 -4.08 -9.83
CA ALA A 145 -6.15 -5.02 -8.92
C ALA A 145 -6.81 -5.03 -7.52
N ILE A 146 -7.10 -3.85 -6.97
CA ILE A 146 -7.79 -3.74 -5.67
C ILE A 146 -9.25 -4.23 -5.77
N THR A 147 -9.95 -3.87 -6.85
CA THR A 147 -11.33 -4.32 -7.10
C THR A 147 -11.41 -5.83 -7.18
N ALA A 148 -10.45 -6.50 -7.84
CA ALA A 148 -10.43 -7.96 -7.92
C ALA A 148 -10.36 -8.63 -6.53
N PHE A 149 -9.60 -8.05 -5.59
CA PHE A 149 -9.57 -8.53 -4.20
C PHE A 149 -10.89 -8.30 -3.48
N ALA A 150 -11.50 -7.12 -3.62
CA ALA A 150 -12.80 -6.83 -3.02
C ALA A 150 -13.89 -7.78 -3.53
N GLU A 151 -13.99 -7.96 -4.84
CA GLU A 151 -14.92 -8.90 -5.48
C GLU A 151 -14.68 -10.34 -5.02
N GLY A 152 -13.42 -10.76 -4.97
CA GLY A 152 -13.04 -12.11 -4.54
C GLY A 152 -13.43 -12.39 -3.09
N TRP A 153 -13.14 -11.47 -2.17
CA TRP A 153 -13.48 -11.64 -0.75
C TRP A 153 -14.99 -11.56 -0.50
N VAL A 154 -15.70 -10.65 -1.15
CA VAL A 154 -17.18 -10.58 -1.06
C VAL A 154 -17.81 -11.86 -1.60
N LYS A 155 -17.42 -12.32 -2.78
CA LYS A 155 -17.91 -13.56 -3.38
C LYS A 155 -17.68 -14.79 -2.49
N ASN A 156 -16.59 -14.83 -1.78
CA ASN A 156 -16.23 -15.93 -0.88
C ASN A 156 -16.84 -15.76 0.54
N GLY A 157 -17.63 -14.72 0.79
CA GLY A 157 -18.22 -14.43 2.10
C GLY A 157 -17.21 -14.05 3.19
N LEU A 158 -16.04 -13.51 2.78
CA LEU A 158 -14.94 -13.15 3.66
C LEU A 158 -14.87 -11.64 3.95
N ALA A 159 -15.65 -10.84 3.23
CA ALA A 159 -15.81 -9.41 3.43
C ALA A 159 -17.30 -9.03 3.33
N ASP A 160 -17.64 -7.85 3.87
CA ASP A 160 -19.01 -7.29 3.76
C ASP A 160 -19.38 -7.09 2.29
N GLU A 161 -20.64 -7.36 1.95
CA GLU A 161 -21.14 -7.29 0.57
C GLU A 161 -21.05 -5.89 -0.05
N THR A 162 -21.02 -4.84 0.76
CA THR A 162 -20.89 -3.44 0.30
C THR A 162 -19.46 -2.98 0.10
N PHE A 163 -18.46 -3.77 0.52
CA PHE A 163 -17.05 -3.42 0.36
C PHE A 163 -16.60 -3.22 -1.09
N GLU A 164 -17.11 -4.07 -2.00
CA GLU A 164 -16.86 -3.91 -3.44
C GLU A 164 -17.37 -2.55 -3.95
N THR A 165 -18.57 -2.16 -3.54
CA THR A 165 -19.15 -0.85 -3.92
C THR A 165 -18.30 0.29 -3.37
N TYR A 166 -17.87 0.22 -2.12
CA TYR A 166 -16.98 1.20 -1.53
C TYR A 166 -15.68 1.36 -2.35
N VAL A 167 -15.01 0.27 -2.70
CA VAL A 167 -13.76 0.32 -3.49
C VAL A 167 -13.95 0.97 -4.86
N LYS A 168 -15.11 0.77 -5.50
CA LYS A 168 -15.41 1.33 -6.84
C LYS A 168 -15.83 2.80 -6.80
N THR A 169 -16.20 3.34 -5.65
CA THR A 169 -16.79 4.70 -5.53
C THR A 169 -15.96 5.66 -4.66
N SER A 170 -14.92 5.16 -4.01
CA SER A 170 -14.06 5.95 -3.09
C SER A 170 -12.94 6.67 -3.78
#